data_91dc5aa13634ce019a3bc5d31d4246f1
#
_entry.id   91dc5aa13634ce019a3bc5d31d4246f1
#
_cell.length_a   1.000
_cell.length_b   1.000
_cell.length_c   1.000
_cell.angle_alpha   90.00
_cell.angle_beta   90.00
_cell.angle_gamma   90.00
#
_symmetry.space_group_name_H-M   'P 1'
#
loop_
_entity.id
_entity.type
_entity.pdbx_description
1 polymer ?
#
loop_
_entity_poly.entity_id
_entity_poly.type
_entity_poly.pdbx_seq_one_letter_code
_entity_poly.pdbx_strand_id
1 'polypeptide(L)'
;GVNKDSNFRITNIKYKLNRSIFDLIIKIPNKKKIKIKNIEIPLIGFHNISNAAATFALTSHIGISTSLIKKSLKDFQGVERRFNKVFDFNGVPFFDDYAHHPTEIKEVLNGVKKSFLNKKVISIFQPHRISRLNDLSNDFSKSFKNSDQVLLCPVYKAGEKIKLKFKYEKFARDISKNSKALVIMVNQKQDLVNFFKNNLKGNEIVIGMGAGSISGWLKELKNFLN
;
A
#
# COMPACT_ATOMS: atom_id res chain seq x y z
N GLY A 1 12.64 13.41 -7.61
CA GLY A 1 12.94 12.10 -8.21
C GLY A 1 14.22 11.49 -7.69
N VAL A 2 14.60 10.30 -8.18
CA VAL A 2 15.83 9.60 -7.77
C VAL A 2 16.99 9.80 -8.76
N ASN A 3 16.70 10.27 -9.97
CA ASN A 3 17.68 10.45 -11.02
C ASN A 3 18.70 11.53 -10.67
N LYS A 4 19.94 11.40 -11.18
CA LYS A 4 21.02 12.35 -10.92
C LYS A 4 20.68 13.77 -11.34
N ASP A 5 19.82 13.94 -12.35
CA ASP A 5 19.44 15.23 -12.94
C ASP A 5 18.19 15.86 -12.29
N SER A 6 17.56 15.19 -11.31
CA SER A 6 16.42 15.75 -10.60
C SER A 6 16.81 16.98 -9.79
N ASN A 7 16.05 18.08 -9.92
CA ASN A 7 16.25 19.30 -9.12
C ASN A 7 16.04 19.05 -7.61
N PHE A 8 15.10 18.19 -7.27
CA PHE A 8 14.91 17.65 -5.92
C PHE A 8 15.16 16.16 -5.96
N ARG A 9 16.41 15.75 -5.64
CA ARG A 9 16.83 14.37 -5.71
C ARG A 9 16.69 13.68 -4.36
N ILE A 10 15.92 12.59 -4.33
CA ILE A 10 15.75 11.73 -3.16
C ILE A 10 16.99 10.82 -3.04
N THR A 11 17.56 10.74 -1.83
CA THR A 11 18.73 9.91 -1.52
C THR A 11 18.63 9.34 -0.11
N ASN A 12 19.49 8.36 0.23
CA ASN A 12 19.60 7.78 1.59
C ASN A 12 18.29 7.32 2.19
N ILE A 13 17.48 6.61 1.41
CA ILE A 13 16.20 6.09 1.86
C ILE A 13 16.43 4.99 2.90
N LYS A 14 15.78 5.13 4.06
CA LYS A 14 15.74 4.13 5.13
C LYS A 14 14.28 3.85 5.50
N TYR A 15 13.92 2.58 5.51
CA TYR A 15 12.62 2.15 6.02
C TYR A 15 12.77 1.68 7.46
N LYS A 16 11.87 2.15 8.31
CA LYS A 16 11.70 1.69 9.69
C LYS A 16 10.26 1.24 9.87
N LEU A 17 9.99 0.58 10.98
CA LEU A 17 8.61 0.19 11.32
C LEU A 17 7.70 1.42 11.24
N ASN A 18 6.69 1.39 10.38
CA ASN A 18 5.67 2.43 10.17
C ASN A 18 6.19 3.82 9.76
N ARG A 19 7.45 3.96 9.30
CA ARG A 19 8.00 5.25 8.86
C ARG A 19 9.08 5.12 7.82
N SER A 20 9.28 6.19 7.06
CA SER A 20 10.38 6.31 6.11
C SER A 20 11.22 7.55 6.43
N ILE A 21 12.54 7.43 6.24
CA ILE A 21 13.50 8.53 6.41
C ILE A 21 14.29 8.64 5.12
N PHE A 22 14.49 9.88 4.64
CA PHE A 22 15.27 10.12 3.42
C PHE A 22 15.96 11.48 3.45
N ASP A 23 16.91 11.68 2.55
CA ASP A 23 17.56 12.95 2.31
C ASP A 23 17.10 13.54 0.98
N LEU A 24 17.08 14.86 0.86
CA LEU A 24 16.91 15.59 -0.40
C LEU A 24 18.21 16.33 -0.75
N ILE A 25 18.59 16.23 -2.01
CA ILE A 25 19.61 17.08 -2.63
C ILE A 25 18.87 18.03 -3.55
N ILE A 26 18.95 19.33 -3.25
CA ILE A 26 18.27 20.39 -3.99
C ILE A 26 19.32 21.06 -4.90
N LYS A 27 19.00 21.08 -6.20
CA LYS A 27 19.79 21.76 -7.23
C LYS A 27 18.90 22.82 -7.88
N ILE A 28 19.21 24.08 -7.65
CA ILE A 28 18.56 25.22 -8.32
C ILE A 28 19.60 25.84 -9.25
N PRO A 29 19.25 26.14 -10.52
CA PRO A 29 20.15 26.85 -11.42
C PRO A 29 20.75 28.09 -10.74
N ASN A 30 22.03 28.33 -10.92
CA ASN A 30 22.76 29.49 -10.38
C ASN A 30 22.80 29.59 -8.84
N LYS A 31 22.43 28.52 -8.09
CA LYS A 31 22.54 28.48 -6.62
C LYS A 31 23.41 27.30 -6.16
N LYS A 32 24.04 27.45 -4.99
CA LYS A 32 24.76 26.34 -4.35
C LYS A 32 23.82 25.19 -4.07
N LYS A 33 24.31 23.97 -4.32
CA LYS A 33 23.62 22.73 -4.01
C LYS A 33 23.39 22.62 -2.50
N ILE A 34 22.15 22.36 -2.11
CA ILE A 34 21.73 22.21 -0.71
C ILE A 34 21.40 20.75 -0.44
N LYS A 35 21.87 20.23 0.70
CA LYS A 35 21.50 18.89 1.18
C LYS A 35 20.66 19.02 2.46
N ILE A 36 19.42 18.55 2.40
CA ILE A 36 18.51 18.42 3.54
C ILE A 36 18.54 16.98 4.00
N LYS A 37 19.00 16.76 5.23
CA LYS A 37 19.14 15.43 5.81
C LYS A 37 17.96 15.05 6.70
N ASN A 38 17.70 13.73 6.80
CA ASN A 38 16.77 13.13 7.76
C ASN A 38 15.35 13.77 7.69
N ILE A 39 14.75 13.77 6.51
CA ILE A 39 13.33 14.06 6.37
C ILE A 39 12.60 12.77 6.74
N GLU A 40 11.72 12.86 7.72
CA GLU A 40 10.95 11.73 8.26
C GLU A 40 9.48 11.88 7.91
N ILE A 41 8.84 10.77 7.52
CA ILE A 41 7.39 10.68 7.33
C ILE A 41 6.87 9.41 8.01
N PRO A 42 5.71 9.43 8.68
CA PRO A 42 5.09 8.26 9.31
C PRO A 42 4.33 7.41 8.30
N LEU A 43 4.89 7.25 7.10
CA LEU A 43 4.33 6.47 6.01
C LEU A 43 5.43 5.61 5.41
N ILE A 44 5.06 4.42 4.91
CA ILE A 44 5.97 3.50 4.23
C ILE A 44 5.77 3.54 2.73
N GLY A 45 6.78 3.07 1.99
CA GLY A 45 6.74 2.96 0.54
C GLY A 45 7.34 4.15 -0.20
N PHE A 46 7.97 3.84 -1.34
CA PHE A 46 8.68 4.83 -2.15
C PHE A 46 7.74 5.91 -2.71
N HIS A 47 6.50 5.54 -3.03
CA HIS A 47 5.50 6.49 -3.52
C HIS A 47 5.19 7.60 -2.49
N ASN A 48 5.12 7.25 -1.20
CA ASN A 48 4.91 8.23 -0.12
C ASN A 48 6.14 9.14 0.08
N ILE A 49 7.36 8.58 -0.06
CA ILE A 49 8.59 9.38 -0.07
C ILE A 49 8.58 10.36 -1.26
N SER A 50 8.16 9.91 -2.43
CA SER A 50 8.06 10.76 -3.63
C SER A 50 7.03 11.88 -3.45
N ASN A 51 5.87 11.59 -2.86
CA ASN A 51 4.84 12.58 -2.53
C ASN A 51 5.37 13.60 -1.52
N ALA A 52 6.03 13.16 -0.45
CA ALA A 52 6.64 14.04 0.54
C ALA A 52 7.75 14.92 -0.05
N ALA A 53 8.56 14.38 -0.96
CA ALA A 53 9.58 15.16 -1.67
C ALA A 53 8.96 16.21 -2.60
N ALA A 54 7.85 15.91 -3.27
CA ALA A 54 7.10 16.86 -4.07
C ALA A 54 6.47 17.96 -3.21
N THR A 55 5.84 17.59 -2.09
CA THR A 55 5.32 18.52 -1.09
C THR A 55 6.43 19.45 -0.57
N PHE A 56 7.59 18.87 -0.19
CA PHE A 56 8.75 19.64 0.25
C PHE A 56 9.19 20.65 -0.81
N ALA A 57 9.29 20.20 -2.07
CA ALA A 57 9.69 21.07 -3.18
C ALA A 57 8.72 22.26 -3.36
N LEU A 58 7.42 21.98 -3.38
CA LEU A 58 6.38 23.00 -3.57
C LEU A 58 6.34 23.98 -2.41
N THR A 59 6.32 23.48 -1.17
CA THR A 59 6.24 24.34 0.04
C THR A 59 7.49 25.16 0.24
N SER A 60 8.68 24.63 -0.08
CA SER A 60 9.92 25.42 -0.04
C SER A 60 9.95 26.50 -1.12
N HIS A 61 9.33 26.27 -2.28
CA HIS A 61 9.25 27.26 -3.36
C HIS A 61 8.38 28.47 -2.98
N ILE A 62 7.30 28.26 -2.22
CA ILE A 62 6.44 29.34 -1.70
C ILE A 62 6.96 29.95 -0.39
N GLY A 63 8.21 29.66 0.01
CA GLY A 63 8.90 30.35 1.10
C GLY A 63 8.73 29.72 2.50
N ILE A 64 8.12 28.55 2.63
CA ILE A 64 8.02 27.89 3.95
C ILE A 64 9.40 27.40 4.39
N SER A 65 9.75 27.64 5.67
CA SER A 65 11.05 27.24 6.20
C SER A 65 11.25 25.72 6.25
N THR A 66 12.48 25.29 5.97
CA THR A 66 12.85 23.86 5.99
C THR A 66 12.52 23.17 7.32
N SER A 67 12.70 23.86 8.44
CA SER A 67 12.39 23.32 9.79
C SER A 67 10.90 23.04 9.94
N LEU A 68 10.05 23.96 9.53
CA LEU A 68 8.60 23.80 9.59
C LEU A 68 8.12 22.69 8.67
N ILE A 69 8.62 22.63 7.42
CA ILE A 69 8.27 21.56 6.47
C ILE A 69 8.63 20.18 7.06
N LYS A 70 9.86 20.03 7.59
CA LYS A 70 10.29 18.76 8.21
C LYS A 70 9.41 18.38 9.38
N LYS A 71 9.06 19.34 10.24
CA LYS A 71 8.18 19.10 11.40
C LYS A 71 6.80 18.64 10.91
N SER A 72 6.17 19.36 9.99
CA SER A 72 4.85 19.04 9.46
C SER A 72 4.80 17.68 8.77
N LEU A 73 5.85 17.31 8.01
CA LEU A 73 5.96 15.99 7.38
C LEU A 73 6.09 14.88 8.41
N LYS A 74 6.83 15.09 9.50
CA LYS A 74 6.99 14.11 10.58
C LYS A 74 5.71 13.93 11.39
N ASP A 75 4.97 15.03 11.63
CA ASP A 75 3.75 15.04 12.43
C ASP A 75 2.50 14.70 11.61
N PHE A 76 2.66 14.43 10.31
CA PHE A 76 1.56 14.12 9.41
C PHE A 76 0.89 12.80 9.80
N GLN A 77 -0.41 12.84 10.07
CA GLN A 77 -1.17 11.67 10.54
C GLN A 77 -1.57 10.69 9.42
N GLY A 78 -1.16 10.97 8.19
CA GLY A 78 -1.56 10.20 7.01
C GLY A 78 -2.91 10.64 6.45
N VAL A 79 -3.35 9.94 5.44
CA VAL A 79 -4.68 10.09 4.83
C VAL A 79 -5.42 8.78 5.07
N GLU A 80 -6.68 8.84 5.44
CA GLU A 80 -7.50 7.64 5.64
C GLU A 80 -7.38 6.69 4.43
N ARG A 81 -7.33 5.39 4.69
CA ARG A 81 -7.13 4.35 3.67
C ARG A 81 -5.81 4.48 2.88
N ARG A 82 -4.75 4.96 3.53
CA ARG A 82 -3.38 4.97 2.98
C ARG A 82 -2.44 4.30 3.96
N PHE A 83 -2.47 2.97 3.96
CA PHE A 83 -1.74 2.10 4.89
C PHE A 83 -2.02 2.44 6.36
N ASN A 84 -3.30 2.66 6.68
CA ASN A 84 -3.73 2.94 8.05
C ASN A 84 -3.89 1.65 8.84
N LYS A 85 -3.32 1.60 10.04
CA LYS A 85 -3.56 0.51 10.97
C LYS A 85 -5.00 0.58 11.49
N VAL A 86 -5.75 -0.52 11.37
CA VAL A 86 -7.16 -0.60 11.78
C VAL A 86 -7.27 -1.23 13.17
N PHE A 87 -6.60 -2.38 13.40
CA PHE A 87 -6.58 -3.11 14.67
C PHE A 87 -5.43 -4.12 14.69
N ASP A 88 -5.23 -4.76 15.86
CA ASP A 88 -4.41 -5.96 16.02
C ASP A 88 -5.30 -7.13 16.45
N PHE A 89 -4.97 -8.32 15.97
CA PHE A 89 -5.58 -9.57 16.44
C PHE A 89 -4.50 -10.64 16.57
N ASN A 90 -4.37 -11.26 17.75
CA ASN A 90 -3.34 -12.26 18.06
C ASN A 90 -1.91 -11.81 17.69
N GLY A 91 -1.57 -10.54 17.95
CA GLY A 91 -0.27 -9.96 17.62
C GLY A 91 -0.04 -9.66 16.14
N VAL A 92 -1.05 -9.86 15.29
CA VAL A 92 -1.03 -9.57 13.86
C VAL A 92 -1.67 -8.22 13.60
N PRO A 93 -0.95 -7.24 13.04
CA PRO A 93 -1.51 -5.95 12.67
C PRO A 93 -2.29 -6.02 11.34
N PHE A 94 -3.45 -5.36 11.32
CA PHE A 94 -4.32 -5.22 10.16
C PHE A 94 -4.29 -3.78 9.66
N PHE A 95 -4.02 -3.61 8.36
CA PHE A 95 -3.94 -2.32 7.68
C PHE A 95 -5.00 -2.21 6.57
N ASP A 96 -5.48 -0.98 6.35
CA ASP A 96 -6.37 -0.61 5.25
C ASP A 96 -5.62 0.27 4.24
N ASP A 97 -5.72 -0.07 2.96
CA ASP A 97 -5.16 0.71 1.87
C ASP A 97 -6.13 0.83 0.69
N TYR A 98 -6.16 1.99 0.07
CA TYR A 98 -7.02 2.28 -1.07
C TYR A 98 -6.51 1.69 -2.39
N ALA A 99 -5.34 1.07 -2.41
CA ALA A 99 -4.72 0.51 -3.61
C ALA A 99 -5.68 -0.41 -4.36
N HIS A 100 -5.97 -0.06 -5.60
CA HIS A 100 -6.94 -0.73 -6.47
C HIS A 100 -6.48 -0.76 -7.94
N HIS A 101 -5.26 -0.34 -8.20
CA HIS A 101 -4.58 -0.43 -9.50
C HIS A 101 -3.33 -1.32 -9.34
N PRO A 102 -2.91 -2.11 -10.37
CA PRO A 102 -1.75 -2.99 -10.27
C PRO A 102 -0.48 -2.33 -9.74
N THR A 103 -0.19 -1.13 -10.23
CA THR A 103 0.99 -0.34 -9.79
C THR A 103 0.90 0.03 -8.32
N GLU A 104 -0.27 0.46 -7.83
CA GLU A 104 -0.48 0.82 -6.43
C GLU A 104 -0.28 -0.38 -5.52
N ILE A 105 -0.90 -1.53 -5.84
CA ILE A 105 -0.75 -2.78 -5.10
C ILE A 105 0.72 -3.17 -4.99
N LYS A 106 1.43 -3.16 -6.11
CA LYS A 106 2.86 -3.47 -6.16
C LYS A 106 3.68 -2.56 -5.25
N GLU A 107 3.43 -1.24 -5.30
CA GLU A 107 4.18 -0.27 -4.49
C GLU A 107 3.87 -0.38 -2.99
N VAL A 108 2.61 -0.62 -2.61
CA VAL A 108 2.24 -0.89 -1.22
C VAL A 108 2.95 -2.13 -0.71
N LEU A 109 2.85 -3.25 -1.43
CA LEU A 109 3.48 -4.51 -1.03
C LEU A 109 5.02 -4.43 -1.02
N ASN A 110 5.64 -3.69 -1.93
CA ASN A 110 7.07 -3.39 -1.90
C ASN A 110 7.46 -2.62 -0.62
N GLY A 111 6.66 -1.63 -0.24
CA GLY A 111 6.85 -0.86 0.99
C GLY A 111 6.73 -1.75 2.23
N VAL A 112 5.72 -2.60 2.27
CA VAL A 112 5.50 -3.55 3.36
C VAL A 112 6.67 -4.52 3.51
N LYS A 113 7.09 -5.16 2.44
CA LYS A 113 8.19 -6.14 2.48
C LYS A 113 9.50 -5.52 2.97
N LYS A 114 9.76 -4.24 2.64
CA LYS A 114 10.94 -3.51 3.12
C LYS A 114 10.85 -3.05 4.56
N SER A 115 9.65 -2.81 5.08
CA SER A 115 9.41 -2.31 6.43
C SER A 115 9.20 -3.42 7.47
N PHE A 116 8.71 -4.58 7.04
CA PHE A 116 8.38 -5.74 7.88
C PHE A 116 9.12 -6.99 7.39
N LEU A 117 10.46 -6.95 7.46
CA LEU A 117 11.37 -7.90 6.81
C LEU A 117 11.09 -9.38 7.09
N ASN A 118 10.67 -9.73 8.29
CA ASN A 118 10.50 -11.13 8.72
C ASN A 118 9.03 -11.54 8.86
N LYS A 119 8.09 -10.70 8.42
CA LYS A 119 6.66 -11.05 8.52
C LYS A 119 6.14 -11.65 7.21
N LYS A 120 5.23 -12.61 7.34
CA LYS A 120 4.43 -13.09 6.22
C LYS A 120 3.36 -12.08 5.87
N VAL A 121 3.19 -11.82 4.59
CA VAL A 121 2.25 -10.82 4.08
C VAL A 121 0.99 -11.50 3.57
N ILE A 122 -0.14 -11.20 4.21
CA ILE A 122 -1.47 -11.63 3.78
C ILE A 122 -2.19 -10.42 3.17
N SER A 123 -2.50 -10.49 1.90
CA SER A 123 -3.25 -9.46 1.17
C SER A 123 -4.72 -9.85 1.09
N ILE A 124 -5.63 -9.00 1.56
CA ILE A 124 -7.05 -9.10 1.23
C ILE A 124 -7.26 -8.16 0.05
N PHE A 125 -7.65 -8.68 -1.09
CA PHE A 125 -7.82 -7.87 -2.29
C PHE A 125 -9.26 -7.90 -2.79
N GLN A 126 -9.89 -6.72 -2.84
CA GLN A 126 -11.17 -6.52 -3.48
C GLN A 126 -10.98 -5.77 -4.80
N PRO A 127 -11.08 -6.45 -5.96
CA PRO A 127 -11.02 -5.76 -7.24
C PRO A 127 -12.15 -4.71 -7.36
N HIS A 128 -11.83 -3.59 -7.98
CA HIS A 128 -12.75 -2.48 -8.18
C HIS A 128 -12.99 -2.25 -9.66
N ARG A 129 -14.25 -2.44 -10.10
CA ARG A 129 -14.76 -2.45 -11.48
C ARG A 129 -14.33 -3.68 -12.29
N ILE A 130 -15.32 -4.28 -12.96
CA ILE A 130 -15.11 -5.44 -13.84
C ILE A 130 -14.32 -5.03 -15.08
N SER A 131 -14.58 -3.84 -15.64
CA SER A 131 -13.86 -3.30 -16.81
C SER A 131 -12.36 -3.24 -16.52
N ARG A 132 -11.95 -2.58 -15.43
CA ARG A 132 -10.53 -2.48 -15.03
C ARG A 132 -9.89 -3.86 -14.81
N LEU A 133 -10.65 -4.77 -14.19
CA LEU A 133 -10.13 -6.11 -13.93
C LEU A 133 -9.89 -6.89 -15.22
N ASN A 134 -10.75 -6.74 -16.23
CA ASN A 134 -10.55 -7.33 -17.56
C ASN A 134 -9.33 -6.72 -18.26
N ASP A 135 -9.27 -5.38 -18.33
CA ASP A 135 -8.24 -4.65 -19.08
C ASP A 135 -6.84 -4.88 -18.51
N LEU A 136 -6.72 -4.97 -17.18
CA LEU A 136 -5.45 -5.07 -16.46
C LEU A 136 -5.21 -6.44 -15.79
N SER A 137 -5.94 -7.48 -16.19
CA SER A 137 -5.90 -8.81 -15.55
C SER A 137 -4.48 -9.37 -15.45
N ASN A 138 -3.69 -9.25 -16.52
CA ASN A 138 -2.29 -9.71 -16.55
C ASN A 138 -1.41 -8.92 -15.56
N ASP A 139 -1.57 -7.61 -15.48
CA ASP A 139 -0.79 -6.76 -14.57
C ASP A 139 -1.18 -6.99 -13.11
N PHE A 140 -2.49 -7.14 -12.84
CA PHE A 140 -2.96 -7.54 -11.51
C PHE A 140 -2.36 -8.86 -11.08
N SER A 141 -2.32 -9.86 -11.97
CA SER A 141 -1.79 -11.18 -11.63
C SER A 141 -0.31 -11.16 -11.21
N LYS A 142 0.45 -10.14 -11.63
CA LYS A 142 1.88 -9.94 -11.31
C LYS A 142 2.12 -9.00 -10.12
N SER A 143 1.07 -8.38 -9.57
CA SER A 143 1.20 -7.32 -8.56
C SER A 143 1.42 -7.84 -7.14
N PHE A 144 1.14 -9.12 -6.89
CA PHE A 144 1.17 -9.73 -5.56
C PHE A 144 2.48 -10.49 -5.24
N LYS A 145 3.58 -10.23 -5.95
CA LYS A 145 4.86 -10.94 -5.77
C LYS A 145 5.44 -10.85 -4.35
N ASN A 146 5.06 -9.83 -3.60
CA ASN A 146 5.47 -9.65 -2.22
C ASN A 146 4.39 -10.04 -1.20
N SER A 147 3.34 -10.75 -1.63
CA SER A 147 2.37 -11.41 -0.76
C SER A 147 2.68 -12.89 -0.67
N ASP A 148 2.62 -13.45 0.53
CA ASP A 148 2.68 -14.90 0.74
C ASP A 148 1.30 -15.52 0.48
N GLN A 149 0.22 -14.79 0.82
CA GLN A 149 -1.16 -15.21 0.60
C GLN A 149 -2.01 -14.05 0.06
N VAL A 150 -2.97 -14.37 -0.80
CA VAL A 150 -3.96 -13.42 -1.34
C VAL A 150 -5.36 -13.97 -1.08
N LEU A 151 -6.12 -13.29 -0.24
CA LEU A 151 -7.55 -13.52 -0.04
C LEU A 151 -8.30 -12.68 -1.08
N LEU A 152 -8.72 -13.33 -2.17
CA LEU A 152 -9.37 -12.67 -3.31
C LEU A 152 -10.87 -12.55 -3.07
N CYS A 153 -11.33 -11.34 -2.81
CA CYS A 153 -12.73 -11.00 -2.56
C CYS A 153 -13.52 -10.77 -3.85
N PRO A 154 -14.87 -10.84 -3.81
CA PRO A 154 -15.72 -10.52 -4.94
C PRO A 154 -15.48 -9.09 -5.44
N VAL A 155 -15.60 -8.88 -6.76
CA VAL A 155 -15.41 -7.57 -7.36
C VAL A 155 -16.47 -6.57 -6.87
N TYR A 156 -16.01 -5.39 -6.49
CA TYR A 156 -16.89 -4.24 -6.25
C TYR A 156 -17.20 -3.55 -7.58
N LYS A 157 -18.44 -3.66 -8.03
CA LYS A 157 -18.87 -3.23 -9.38
C LYS A 157 -18.88 -1.71 -9.57
N ALA A 158 -18.99 -0.93 -8.48
CA ALA A 158 -19.02 0.55 -8.53
C ALA A 158 -20.05 1.13 -9.51
N GLY A 159 -21.24 0.54 -9.56
CA GLY A 159 -22.31 0.98 -10.45
C GLY A 159 -22.21 0.50 -11.92
N GLU A 160 -21.18 -0.27 -12.28
CA GLU A 160 -21.09 -0.81 -13.63
C GLU A 160 -22.23 -1.79 -13.93
N LYS A 161 -23.00 -1.51 -14.98
CA LYS A 161 -24.07 -2.37 -15.53
C LYS A 161 -23.58 -3.37 -16.58
N ILE A 162 -22.29 -3.72 -16.53
CA ILE A 162 -21.64 -4.54 -17.57
C ILE A 162 -22.04 -6.00 -17.37
N LYS A 163 -22.56 -6.64 -18.42
CA LYS A 163 -22.84 -8.10 -18.47
C LYS A 163 -21.60 -8.96 -18.73
N LEU A 164 -20.41 -8.43 -18.56
CA LEU A 164 -19.17 -9.18 -18.77
C LEU A 164 -19.03 -10.28 -17.71
N LYS A 165 -18.92 -11.53 -18.18
CA LYS A 165 -18.56 -12.68 -17.32
C LYS A 165 -17.05 -12.68 -17.13
N PHE A 166 -16.58 -12.34 -15.94
CA PHE A 166 -15.15 -12.46 -15.60
C PHE A 166 -14.88 -13.87 -15.04
N LYS A 167 -13.81 -14.50 -15.52
CA LYS A 167 -13.42 -15.85 -15.08
C LYS A 167 -12.55 -15.77 -13.83
N TYR A 168 -13.19 -15.67 -12.67
CA TYR A 168 -12.55 -15.46 -11.37
C TYR A 168 -11.54 -16.55 -11.01
N GLU A 169 -11.88 -17.83 -11.25
CA GLU A 169 -11.02 -18.96 -10.95
C GLU A 169 -9.75 -18.94 -11.83
N LYS A 170 -9.89 -18.52 -13.10
CA LYS A 170 -8.73 -18.33 -13.96
C LYS A 170 -7.83 -17.22 -13.42
N PHE A 171 -8.42 -16.11 -13.01
CA PHE A 171 -7.67 -14.98 -12.45
C PHE A 171 -6.95 -15.37 -11.16
N ALA A 172 -7.57 -16.11 -10.26
CA ALA A 172 -6.94 -16.65 -9.05
C ALA A 172 -5.73 -17.54 -9.39
N ARG A 173 -5.87 -18.44 -10.38
CA ARG A 173 -4.74 -19.26 -10.87
C ARG A 173 -3.63 -18.40 -11.50
N ASP A 174 -3.98 -17.37 -12.25
CA ASP A 174 -3.00 -16.47 -12.87
C ASP A 174 -2.22 -15.68 -11.81
N ILE A 175 -2.86 -15.21 -10.73
CA ILE A 175 -2.18 -14.60 -9.58
C ILE A 175 -1.22 -15.62 -8.94
N SER A 176 -1.70 -16.82 -8.63
CA SER A 176 -0.86 -17.84 -8.01
C SER A 176 0.37 -18.16 -8.86
N LYS A 177 0.19 -18.33 -10.17
CA LYS A 177 1.28 -18.61 -11.11
C LYS A 177 2.28 -17.45 -11.23
N ASN A 178 1.79 -16.22 -11.44
CA ASN A 178 2.63 -15.08 -11.80
C ASN A 178 3.23 -14.37 -10.58
N SER A 179 2.57 -14.43 -9.43
CA SER A 179 3.03 -13.83 -8.18
C SER A 179 3.60 -14.85 -7.18
N LYS A 180 3.41 -16.17 -7.43
CA LYS A 180 3.81 -17.26 -6.53
C LYS A 180 3.18 -17.18 -5.13
N ALA A 181 2.04 -16.51 -5.01
CA ALA A 181 1.27 -16.39 -3.79
C ALA A 181 0.23 -17.51 -3.68
N LEU A 182 -0.07 -17.97 -2.48
CA LEU A 182 -1.23 -18.83 -2.23
C LEU A 182 -2.50 -17.99 -2.36
N VAL A 183 -3.39 -18.32 -3.29
CA VAL A 183 -4.64 -17.60 -3.50
C VAL A 183 -5.82 -18.36 -2.93
N ILE A 184 -6.59 -17.71 -2.08
CA ILE A 184 -7.82 -18.24 -1.48
C ILE A 184 -8.97 -17.33 -1.92
N MET A 185 -9.99 -17.91 -2.53
CA MET A 185 -11.19 -17.17 -2.92
C MET A 185 -12.10 -16.96 -1.72
N VAL A 186 -12.55 -15.74 -1.53
CA VAL A 186 -13.47 -15.31 -0.46
C VAL A 186 -14.78 -14.89 -1.10
N ASN A 187 -15.89 -15.46 -0.68
CA ASN A 187 -17.20 -15.13 -1.24
C ASN A 187 -17.93 -14.06 -0.42
N GLN A 188 -17.71 -14.05 0.88
CA GLN A 188 -18.38 -13.16 1.83
C GLN A 188 -17.47 -12.82 3.02
N LYS A 189 -17.81 -11.79 3.77
CA LYS A 189 -17.03 -11.35 4.94
C LYS A 189 -16.82 -12.46 5.98
N GLN A 190 -17.79 -13.35 6.18
CA GLN A 190 -17.69 -14.45 7.14
C GLN A 190 -16.51 -15.39 6.82
N ASP A 191 -16.17 -15.56 5.55
CA ASP A 191 -15.03 -16.40 5.14
C ASP A 191 -13.70 -15.82 5.64
N LEU A 192 -13.58 -14.47 5.66
CA LEU A 192 -12.42 -13.79 6.26
C LEU A 192 -12.35 -14.00 7.77
N VAL A 193 -13.49 -13.91 8.48
CA VAL A 193 -13.54 -14.17 9.93
C VAL A 193 -13.04 -15.59 10.23
N ASN A 194 -13.58 -16.57 9.52
CA ASN A 194 -13.23 -17.99 9.70
C ASN A 194 -11.74 -18.21 9.36
N PHE A 195 -11.26 -17.60 8.28
CA PHE A 195 -9.85 -17.71 7.90
C PHE A 195 -8.93 -17.18 9.00
N PHE A 196 -9.16 -15.97 9.49
CA PHE A 196 -8.27 -15.35 10.47
C PHE A 196 -8.32 -15.99 11.84
N LYS A 197 -9.49 -16.49 12.28
CA LYS A 197 -9.59 -17.25 13.54
C LYS A 197 -8.75 -18.53 13.54
N ASN A 198 -8.60 -19.18 12.38
CA ASN A 198 -8.02 -20.51 12.30
C ASN A 198 -6.59 -20.56 11.73
N ASN A 199 -6.10 -19.49 11.08
CA ASN A 199 -4.87 -19.57 10.28
C ASN A 199 -3.75 -18.63 10.70
N LEU A 200 -4.01 -17.65 11.59
CA LEU A 200 -2.96 -16.74 12.05
C LEU A 200 -2.04 -17.42 13.07
N LYS A 201 -0.73 -17.16 12.95
CA LYS A 201 0.33 -17.69 13.81
C LYS A 201 1.08 -16.61 14.60
N GLY A 202 0.73 -15.31 14.44
CA GLY A 202 1.35 -14.19 15.11
C GLY A 202 2.53 -13.54 14.36
N ASN A 203 3.01 -14.16 13.28
CA ASN A 203 4.12 -13.66 12.47
C ASN A 203 3.67 -13.06 11.12
N GLU A 204 2.42 -12.67 11.03
CA GLU A 204 1.85 -12.11 9.80
C GLU A 204 1.69 -10.58 9.90
N ILE A 205 1.43 -9.98 8.75
CA ILE A 205 0.86 -8.66 8.57
C ILE A 205 -0.27 -8.77 7.54
N VAL A 206 -1.42 -8.21 7.86
CA VAL A 206 -2.60 -8.25 6.99
C VAL A 206 -2.86 -6.89 6.39
N ILE A 207 -3.08 -6.84 5.07
CA ILE A 207 -3.36 -5.59 4.35
C ILE A 207 -4.61 -5.79 3.49
N GLY A 208 -5.67 -5.04 3.81
CA GLY A 208 -6.85 -4.93 2.93
C GLY A 208 -6.62 -3.87 1.87
N MET A 209 -6.80 -4.25 0.61
CA MET A 209 -6.58 -3.37 -0.54
C MET A 209 -7.81 -3.33 -1.44
N GLY A 210 -8.22 -2.12 -1.81
CA GLY A 210 -9.34 -1.91 -2.73
C GLY A 210 -10.05 -0.58 -2.51
N ALA A 211 -10.72 -0.06 -3.53
CA ALA A 211 -11.47 1.20 -3.49
C ALA A 211 -12.96 1.00 -3.12
N GLY A 212 -13.39 -0.25 -2.91
CA GLY A 212 -14.78 -0.60 -2.61
C GLY A 212 -15.07 -0.76 -1.12
N SER A 213 -15.91 -1.75 -0.80
CA SER A 213 -16.41 -2.03 0.55
C SER A 213 -15.41 -2.70 1.49
N ILE A 214 -14.23 -3.07 1.01
CA ILE A 214 -13.24 -3.82 1.81
C ILE A 214 -12.80 -3.07 3.08
N SER A 215 -12.72 -1.75 3.03
CA SER A 215 -12.43 -0.92 4.22
C SER A 215 -13.49 -1.10 5.31
N GLY A 216 -14.77 -1.14 4.93
CA GLY A 216 -15.87 -1.45 5.84
C GLY A 216 -15.77 -2.87 6.42
N TRP A 217 -15.45 -3.85 5.56
CA TRP A 217 -15.25 -5.23 6.01
C TRP A 217 -14.14 -5.35 7.05
N LEU A 218 -13.01 -4.64 6.85
CA LEU A 218 -11.90 -4.62 7.82
C LEU A 218 -12.31 -4.01 9.16
N LYS A 219 -13.05 -2.89 9.13
CA LYS A 219 -13.54 -2.25 10.36
C LYS A 219 -14.50 -3.18 11.13
N GLU A 220 -15.35 -3.91 10.42
CA GLU A 220 -16.27 -4.89 11.01
C GLU A 220 -15.55 -6.16 11.49
N LEU A 221 -14.52 -6.63 10.78
CA LEU A 221 -13.70 -7.79 11.22
C LEU A 221 -13.17 -7.61 12.65
N LYS A 222 -12.79 -6.38 13.03
CA LYS A 222 -12.38 -6.06 14.40
C LYS A 222 -13.39 -6.55 15.44
N ASN A 223 -14.70 -6.36 15.18
CA ASN A 223 -15.76 -6.72 16.12
C ASN A 223 -16.02 -8.24 16.19
N PHE A 224 -15.66 -8.99 15.15
CA PHE A 224 -15.86 -10.45 15.08
C PHE A 224 -14.64 -11.26 15.53
N LEU A 225 -13.46 -10.64 15.52
CA LEU A 225 -12.21 -11.28 15.90
C LEU A 225 -11.84 -11.01 17.36
N ASN A 226 -12.20 -9.84 17.89
CA ASN A 226 -12.06 -9.50 19.30
C ASN A 226 -13.30 -9.95 20.05
#